data_c9cbc63de5eb404a4ac18a875d28a6a1
#
_entry.id   c9cbc63de5eb404a4ac18a875d28a6a1
#
_cell.length_a   1.000
_cell.length_b   1.000
_cell.length_c   1.000
_cell.angle_alpha   90.00
_cell.angle_beta   90.00
_cell.angle_gamma   90.00
#
_symmetry.space_group_name_H-M   'P 1'
#
loop_
_entity.id
_entity.type
_entity.pdbx_description
1 polymer ?
#
loop_
_entity_poly.entity_id
_entity_poly.type
_entity_poly.pdbx_seq_one_letter_code
_entity_poly.pdbx_strand_id
1 'polypeptide(L)'
;KDELSSIPEHYGGDTEKAKTAYHGKINKMLSHFSEMASTEYPFVIFFAYSKADRMVIRNANGNTSLESPLSHLLQSIVDTGFCVTAIWPIRTEKPNEKFESTRIAIVFRKNQDALPQTTRRNLVASLGRELPDLLESLTSELIDDIDRPIAALGFGLSIVTRYKKILNADGS
;
A
#
# COMPACT_ATOMS: atom_id res chain seq x y z
N LYS A 1 -7.05 24.17 -10.90
CA LYS A 1 -7.41 23.55 -9.60
C LYS A 1 -6.55 22.33 -9.42
N ASP A 2 -5.69 22.34 -8.41
CA ASP A 2 -4.69 21.29 -8.16
C ASP A 2 -5.24 20.16 -7.29
N GLU A 3 -6.46 19.70 -7.60
CA GLU A 3 -7.09 18.61 -6.87
C GLU A 3 -6.44 17.27 -7.23
N LEU A 4 -6.18 16.44 -6.22
CA LEU A 4 -5.76 15.05 -6.39
C LEU A 4 -6.98 14.22 -6.80
N SER A 5 -7.31 14.23 -8.07
CA SER A 5 -8.47 13.57 -8.62
C SER A 5 -8.10 12.77 -9.87
N SER A 6 -8.64 11.57 -9.97
CA SER A 6 -8.55 10.72 -11.16
C SER A 6 -9.85 10.74 -11.98
N ILE A 7 -10.64 11.81 -11.84
CA ILE A 7 -11.94 11.95 -12.51
C ILE A 7 -11.70 12.25 -14.00
N PRO A 8 -12.12 11.36 -14.94
CA PRO A 8 -11.86 11.52 -16.38
C PRO A 8 -12.43 12.80 -16.98
N GLU A 9 -13.55 13.30 -16.45
CA GLU A 9 -14.22 14.53 -16.91
C GLU A 9 -13.31 15.77 -16.82
N HIS A 10 -12.40 15.79 -15.85
CA HIS A 10 -11.40 16.85 -15.72
C HIS A 10 -10.31 16.81 -16.81
N TYR A 11 -10.26 15.71 -17.57
CA TYR A 11 -9.29 15.44 -18.63
C TYR A 11 -9.96 15.16 -19.98
N GLY A 12 -11.15 15.74 -20.20
CA GLY A 12 -11.91 15.59 -21.45
C GLY A 12 -12.47 14.18 -21.67
N GLY A 13 -12.74 13.44 -20.58
CA GLY A 13 -13.24 12.06 -20.63
C GLY A 13 -12.15 11.00 -20.82
N ASP A 14 -10.88 11.38 -20.89
CA ASP A 14 -9.76 10.47 -21.09
C ASP A 14 -9.30 9.85 -19.76
N THR A 15 -9.64 8.57 -19.56
CA THR A 15 -9.34 7.80 -18.34
C THR A 15 -7.84 7.59 -18.14
N GLU A 16 -7.07 7.32 -19.20
CA GLU A 16 -5.64 7.08 -19.07
C GLU A 16 -4.87 8.36 -18.74
N LYS A 17 -5.31 9.47 -19.32
CA LYS A 17 -4.77 10.80 -18.98
C LYS A 17 -5.07 11.19 -17.54
N ALA A 18 -6.28 10.90 -17.06
CA ALA A 18 -6.68 11.14 -15.68
C ALA A 18 -5.82 10.32 -14.69
N LYS A 19 -5.62 9.03 -14.97
CA LYS A 19 -4.75 8.16 -14.17
C LYS A 19 -3.31 8.64 -14.14
N THR A 20 -2.72 8.91 -15.30
CA THR A 20 -1.33 9.38 -15.41
C THR A 20 -1.12 10.69 -14.65
N ALA A 21 -2.05 11.63 -14.78
CA ALA A 21 -1.99 12.89 -14.05
C ALA A 21 -2.13 12.70 -12.54
N TYR A 22 -3.02 11.82 -12.10
CA TYR A 22 -3.19 11.46 -10.69
C TYR A 22 -1.90 10.86 -10.11
N HIS A 23 -1.31 9.85 -10.79
CA HIS A 23 -0.07 9.22 -10.34
C HIS A 23 1.08 10.21 -10.28
N GLY A 24 1.22 11.07 -11.29
CA GLY A 24 2.25 12.11 -11.29
C GLY A 24 2.12 13.09 -10.12
N LYS A 25 0.90 13.47 -9.76
CA LYS A 25 0.64 14.33 -8.59
C LYS A 25 0.93 13.64 -7.27
N ILE A 26 0.55 12.36 -7.11
CA ILE A 26 0.85 11.55 -5.93
C ILE A 26 2.37 11.41 -5.75
N ASN A 27 3.10 11.05 -6.80
CA ASN A 27 4.55 10.93 -6.75
C ASN A 27 5.22 12.24 -6.36
N LYS A 28 4.80 13.36 -6.96
CA LYS A 28 5.33 14.69 -6.63
C LYS A 28 5.07 15.07 -5.16
N MET A 29 3.87 14.81 -4.67
CA MET A 29 3.50 15.06 -3.27
C MET A 29 4.37 14.22 -2.31
N LEU A 30 4.50 12.91 -2.57
CA LEU A 30 5.27 12.00 -1.73
C LEU A 30 6.78 12.30 -1.79
N SER A 31 7.32 12.68 -2.96
CA SER A 31 8.71 13.13 -3.10
C SER A 31 8.98 14.35 -2.23
N HIS A 32 8.09 15.32 -2.26
CA HIS A 32 8.21 16.52 -1.42
C HIS A 32 8.12 16.19 0.08
N PHE A 33 7.22 15.27 0.46
CA PHE A 33 7.20 14.77 1.84
C PHE A 33 8.51 14.07 2.22
N SER A 34 9.09 13.29 1.30
CA SER A 34 10.35 12.59 1.55
C SER A 34 11.51 13.56 1.81
N GLU A 35 11.55 14.70 1.13
CA GLU A 35 12.58 15.73 1.35
C GLU A 35 12.50 16.33 2.76
N MET A 36 11.29 16.53 3.29
CA MET A 36 11.05 17.16 4.59
C MET A 36 10.91 16.18 5.74
N ALA A 37 10.76 14.90 5.46
CA ALA A 37 10.43 13.87 6.45
C ALA A 37 11.58 13.63 7.43
N SER A 38 11.25 13.57 8.72
CA SER A 38 12.10 12.95 9.73
C SER A 38 11.99 11.43 9.67
N THR A 39 13.07 10.73 10.01
CA THR A 39 13.09 9.28 10.18
C THR A 39 12.46 8.82 11.49
N GLU A 40 12.26 9.74 12.43
CA GLU A 40 11.72 9.43 13.78
C GLU A 40 10.22 9.20 13.79
N TYR A 41 9.47 9.92 12.93
CA TYR A 41 8.00 9.94 12.98
C TYR A 41 7.39 9.23 11.78
N PRO A 42 6.31 8.45 11.97
CA PRO A 42 5.56 7.87 10.87
C PRO A 42 4.65 8.91 10.21
N PHE A 43 4.37 8.68 8.94
CA PHE A 43 3.28 9.30 8.21
C PHE A 43 2.07 8.36 8.18
N VAL A 44 0.88 8.96 8.12
CA VAL A 44 -0.37 8.21 7.96
C VAL A 44 -1.17 8.84 6.83
N ILE A 45 -1.56 8.03 5.86
CA ILE A 45 -2.51 8.41 4.80
C ILE A 45 -3.80 7.62 5.00
N PHE A 46 -4.92 8.33 5.06
CA PHE A 46 -6.25 7.72 5.00
C PHE A 46 -6.67 7.58 3.54
N PHE A 47 -6.93 6.37 3.13
CA PHE A 47 -7.30 6.04 1.77
C PHE A 47 -8.68 5.37 1.72
N ALA A 48 -9.51 5.76 0.73
CA ALA A 48 -10.80 5.12 0.50
C ALA A 48 -10.58 3.80 -0.25
N TYR A 49 -10.68 2.70 0.48
CA TYR A 49 -10.47 1.34 -0.02
C TYR A 49 -11.71 0.82 -0.72
N SER A 50 -11.67 0.73 -2.03
CA SER A 50 -12.80 0.39 -2.88
C SER A 50 -12.99 -1.13 -3.06
N LYS A 51 -14.15 -1.51 -3.58
CA LYS A 51 -14.41 -2.91 -3.98
C LYS A 51 -13.45 -3.38 -5.08
N ALA A 52 -13.02 -2.48 -5.98
CA ALA A 52 -12.04 -2.80 -7.02
C ALA A 52 -10.68 -3.15 -6.42
N ASP A 53 -10.21 -2.41 -5.43
CA ASP A 53 -8.97 -2.70 -4.71
C ASP A 53 -9.03 -4.07 -4.01
N ARG A 54 -10.19 -4.44 -3.41
CA ARG A 54 -10.40 -5.77 -2.80
C ARG A 54 -10.31 -6.90 -3.81
N MET A 55 -10.85 -6.72 -5.01
CA MET A 55 -10.79 -7.74 -6.06
C MET A 55 -9.36 -8.00 -6.50
N VAL A 56 -8.53 -6.98 -6.62
CA VAL A 56 -7.11 -7.09 -6.96
C VAL A 56 -6.38 -7.92 -5.91
N ILE A 57 -6.58 -7.65 -4.63
CA ILE A 57 -5.93 -8.39 -3.53
C ILE A 57 -6.38 -9.85 -3.47
N ARG A 58 -7.67 -10.14 -3.71
CA ARG A 58 -8.20 -11.51 -3.70
C ARG A 58 -7.77 -12.35 -4.90
N ASN A 59 -7.59 -11.73 -6.06
CA ASN A 59 -7.27 -12.39 -7.32
C ASN A 59 -5.76 -12.49 -7.59
N ALA A 60 -4.92 -12.15 -6.64
CA ALA A 60 -3.46 -12.18 -6.77
C ALA A 60 -2.84 -13.56 -7.09
N ASN A 61 -3.67 -14.60 -7.28
CA ASN A 61 -3.24 -15.98 -7.57
C ASN A 61 -2.82 -16.23 -9.02
N GLY A 62 -2.71 -15.24 -9.88
CA GLY A 62 -2.20 -15.44 -11.24
C GLY A 62 -2.46 -14.25 -12.16
N ASN A 63 -1.52 -13.94 -12.97
CA ASN A 63 -1.48 -13.19 -14.26
C ASN A 63 -2.39 -11.97 -14.50
N THR A 64 -3.11 -11.47 -13.52
CA THR A 64 -3.88 -10.24 -13.64
C THR A 64 -3.00 -9.07 -13.22
N SER A 65 -2.89 -8.04 -14.05
CA SER A 65 -2.22 -6.80 -13.65
C SER A 65 -2.87 -6.28 -12.37
N LEU A 66 -2.07 -6.17 -11.32
CA LEU A 66 -2.51 -5.70 -10.00
C LEU A 66 -2.72 -4.17 -9.99
N GLU A 67 -3.25 -3.63 -11.08
CA GLU A 67 -3.46 -2.18 -11.22
C GLU A 67 -4.73 -1.76 -10.49
N SER A 68 -4.54 -1.16 -9.33
CA SER A 68 -5.59 -0.48 -8.60
C SER A 68 -5.06 0.85 -8.06
N PRO A 69 -5.93 1.82 -7.73
CA PRO A 69 -5.49 3.06 -7.09
C PRO A 69 -4.66 2.83 -5.83
N LEU A 70 -4.98 1.79 -5.06
CA LEU A 70 -4.20 1.40 -3.88
C LEU A 70 -2.81 0.89 -4.25
N SER A 71 -2.69 -0.02 -5.24
CA SER A 71 -1.38 -0.55 -5.65
C SER A 71 -0.45 0.55 -6.16
N HIS A 72 -0.98 1.52 -6.90
CA HIS A 72 -0.21 2.68 -7.34
C HIS A 72 0.24 3.58 -6.19
N LEU A 73 -0.64 3.84 -5.22
CA LEU A 73 -0.26 4.61 -4.04
C LEU A 73 0.84 3.92 -3.24
N LEU A 74 0.71 2.60 -3.00
CA LEU A 74 1.71 1.81 -2.27
C LEU A 74 3.05 1.79 -3.01
N GLN A 75 3.03 1.62 -4.35
CA GLN A 75 4.23 1.69 -5.17
C GLN A 75 4.89 3.07 -5.07
N SER A 76 4.09 4.15 -5.17
CA SER A 76 4.60 5.52 -5.06
C SER A 76 5.24 5.80 -3.69
N ILE A 77 4.68 5.25 -2.60
CA ILE A 77 5.25 5.35 -1.25
C ILE A 77 6.65 4.73 -1.23
N VAL A 78 6.79 3.52 -1.79
CA VAL A 78 8.07 2.80 -1.81
C VAL A 78 9.09 3.50 -2.72
N ASP A 79 8.68 3.91 -3.92
CA ASP A 79 9.55 4.55 -4.91
C ASP A 79 10.10 5.90 -4.45
N THR A 80 9.36 6.59 -3.56
CA THR A 80 9.79 7.88 -2.98
C THR A 80 10.61 7.74 -1.70
N GLY A 81 11.04 6.53 -1.36
CA GLY A 81 11.99 6.28 -0.28
C GLY A 81 11.35 6.08 1.08
N PHE A 82 10.11 5.64 1.12
CA PHE A 82 9.46 5.22 2.36
C PHE A 82 9.32 3.70 2.46
N CYS A 83 9.22 3.19 3.68
CA CYS A 83 8.80 1.83 3.98
C CYS A 83 7.41 1.82 4.59
N VAL A 84 6.56 0.91 4.13
CA VAL A 84 5.25 0.67 4.74
C VAL A 84 5.45 -0.11 6.04
N THR A 85 4.86 0.36 7.13
CA THR A 85 4.97 -0.30 8.43
C THR A 85 3.69 -1.04 8.83
N ALA A 86 2.53 -0.54 8.40
CA ALA A 86 1.25 -1.20 8.64
C ALA A 86 0.16 -0.66 7.69
N ILE A 87 -0.89 -1.45 7.49
CA ILE A 87 -2.15 -1.00 6.90
C ILE A 87 -3.28 -1.46 7.83
N TRP A 88 -4.06 -0.49 8.32
CA TRP A 88 -5.16 -0.76 9.22
C TRP A 88 -6.50 -0.45 8.56
N PRO A 89 -7.42 -1.41 8.47
CA PRO A 89 -8.79 -1.14 8.05
C PRO A 89 -9.50 -0.30 9.10
N ILE A 90 -10.23 0.71 8.65
CA ILE A 90 -11.04 1.59 9.50
C ILE A 90 -12.46 1.53 8.99
N ARG A 91 -13.37 1.01 9.79
CA ARG A 91 -14.79 1.06 9.52
C ARG A 91 -15.38 2.35 10.09
N THR A 92 -16.04 3.09 9.24
CA THR A 92 -16.93 4.16 9.68
C THR A 92 -18.34 3.64 9.57
N GLU A 93 -18.98 3.35 10.71
CA GLU A 93 -20.39 2.99 10.76
C GLU A 93 -21.21 4.20 10.30
N LYS A 94 -21.76 4.09 9.11
CA LYS A 94 -22.90 4.90 8.69
C LYS A 94 -24.10 4.00 8.61
N PRO A 95 -25.14 4.20 9.45
CA PRO A 95 -26.27 3.27 9.61
C PRO A 95 -27.09 3.01 8.35
N ASN A 96 -26.89 3.74 7.26
CA ASN A 96 -27.76 3.70 6.06
C ASN A 96 -27.00 3.60 4.73
N GLU A 97 -25.70 3.42 4.70
CA GLU A 97 -24.98 3.22 3.43
C GLU A 97 -24.82 1.74 3.11
N LYS A 98 -25.57 1.26 2.11
CA LYS A 98 -25.38 -0.08 1.49
C LYS A 98 -24.02 -0.26 0.80
N PHE A 99 -23.13 0.70 0.89
CA PHE A 99 -21.80 0.65 0.29
C PHE A 99 -20.75 0.50 1.39
N GLU A 100 -20.20 -0.68 1.48
CA GLU A 100 -19.05 -1.04 2.29
C GLU A 100 -17.78 -0.37 1.73
N SER A 101 -17.68 0.94 1.78
CA SER A 101 -16.41 1.61 1.52
C SER A 101 -15.59 1.60 2.82
N THR A 102 -14.74 0.62 2.97
CA THR A 102 -13.77 0.60 4.05
C THR A 102 -12.73 1.66 3.79
N ARG A 103 -12.43 2.48 4.78
CA ARG A 103 -11.24 3.33 4.78
C ARG A 103 -10.08 2.54 5.36
N ILE A 104 -8.89 2.81 4.87
CA ILE A 104 -7.66 2.25 5.43
C ILE A 104 -6.72 3.37 5.86
N ALA A 105 -6.01 3.14 6.96
CA ALA A 105 -4.87 3.96 7.37
C ALA A 105 -3.59 3.24 6.91
N ILE A 106 -2.86 3.85 5.98
CA ILE A 106 -1.56 3.37 5.54
C ILE A 106 -0.51 4.09 6.37
N VAL A 107 0.24 3.35 7.17
CA VAL A 107 1.31 3.87 8.02
C VAL A 107 2.65 3.57 7.35
N PHE A 108 3.49 4.60 7.17
CA PHE A 108 4.78 4.47 6.52
C PHE A 108 5.81 5.41 7.14
N ARG A 109 7.09 5.09 7.00
CA ARG A 109 8.21 5.89 7.52
C ARG A 109 9.23 6.13 6.43
N LYS A 110 9.95 7.24 6.52
CA LYS A 110 11.12 7.49 5.69
C LYS A 110 12.17 6.43 5.98
N ASN A 111 12.73 5.84 4.91
CA ASN A 111 13.82 4.90 5.03
C ASN A 111 15.05 5.55 5.67
N GLN A 112 15.74 4.80 6.53
CA GLN A 112 17.08 5.16 6.96
C GLN A 112 18.07 4.87 5.82
N ASP A 113 19.21 5.58 5.78
CA ASP A 113 20.12 5.72 4.64
C ASP A 113 20.73 4.41 4.20
N ALA A 114 20.52 3.33 4.25
CA ALA A 114 21.06 2.12 3.62
C ALA A 114 20.19 0.89 3.88
N LEU A 115 19.12 0.78 3.14
CA LEU A 115 18.35 -0.46 3.15
C LEU A 115 19.19 -1.60 2.58
N PRO A 116 19.23 -2.77 3.25
CA PRO A 116 19.95 -3.94 2.76
C PRO A 116 19.30 -4.49 1.48
N GLN A 117 20.05 -5.24 0.72
CA GLN A 117 19.52 -6.08 -0.35
C GLN A 117 19.26 -7.48 0.21
N THR A 118 18.30 -8.19 -0.42
CA THR A 118 18.02 -9.57 -0.06
C THR A 118 17.78 -10.40 -1.32
N THR A 119 17.82 -11.71 -1.20
CA THR A 119 17.41 -12.62 -2.27
C THR A 119 15.94 -12.99 -2.11
N ARG A 120 15.27 -13.37 -3.21
CA ARG A 120 13.90 -13.89 -3.17
C ARG A 120 13.75 -15.04 -2.16
N ARG A 121 14.74 -15.94 -2.08
CA ARG A 121 14.75 -17.05 -1.13
C ARG A 121 14.73 -16.57 0.33
N ASN A 122 15.59 -15.62 0.65
CA ASN A 122 15.70 -15.07 2.00
C ASN A 122 14.45 -14.26 2.37
N LEU A 123 13.87 -13.51 1.42
CA LEU A 123 12.63 -12.79 1.64
C LEU A 123 11.47 -13.76 1.96
N VAL A 124 11.33 -14.85 1.18
CA VAL A 124 10.29 -15.86 1.44
C VAL A 124 10.50 -16.52 2.81
N ALA A 125 11.74 -16.80 3.18
CA ALA A 125 12.05 -17.33 4.51
C ALA A 125 11.69 -16.33 5.64
N SER A 126 11.96 -15.04 5.46
CA SER A 126 11.56 -13.99 6.41
C SER A 126 10.05 -13.86 6.52
N LEU A 127 9.34 -13.86 5.39
CA LEU A 127 7.87 -13.86 5.38
C LEU A 127 7.30 -15.08 6.11
N GLY A 128 7.83 -16.30 5.83
CA GLY A 128 7.38 -17.53 6.47
C GLY A 128 7.62 -17.58 7.98
N ARG A 129 8.63 -16.88 8.48
CA ARG A 129 8.95 -16.80 9.90
C ARG A 129 8.16 -15.71 10.64
N GLU A 130 8.00 -14.53 10.05
CA GLU A 130 7.50 -13.35 10.75
C GLU A 130 6.00 -13.12 10.53
N LEU A 131 5.48 -13.47 9.34
CA LEU A 131 4.09 -13.21 9.00
C LEU A 131 3.08 -14.01 9.82
N PRO A 132 3.29 -15.29 10.18
CA PRO A 132 2.36 -16.04 11.02
C PRO A 132 2.10 -15.36 12.37
N ASP A 133 3.14 -14.97 13.08
CA ASP A 133 3.03 -14.32 14.41
C ASP A 133 2.27 -12.98 14.29
N LEU A 134 2.54 -12.22 13.25
CA LEU A 134 1.83 -10.97 12.96
C LEU A 134 0.34 -11.21 12.66
N LEU A 135 0.02 -12.27 11.90
CA LEU A 135 -1.36 -12.63 11.58
C LEU A 135 -2.13 -13.16 12.80
N GLU A 136 -1.48 -13.90 13.68
CA GLU A 136 -2.07 -14.37 14.93
C GLU A 136 -2.43 -13.18 15.87
N SER A 137 -1.68 -12.08 15.78
CA SER A 137 -2.01 -10.85 16.53
C SER A 137 -3.30 -10.18 16.07
N LEU A 138 -3.79 -10.50 14.85
CA LEU A 138 -5.06 -10.02 14.32
C LEU A 138 -6.22 -10.87 14.85
N THR A 139 -6.61 -10.65 16.08
CA THR A 139 -7.77 -11.33 16.66
C THR A 139 -9.06 -10.86 16.00
N SER A 140 -10.08 -11.72 15.97
CA SER A 140 -11.42 -11.42 15.45
C SER A 140 -12.11 -10.26 16.19
N GLU A 141 -11.65 -9.94 17.40
CA GLU A 141 -12.12 -8.80 18.19
C GLU A 141 -11.63 -7.45 17.64
N LEU A 142 -10.47 -7.45 16.95
CA LEU A 142 -9.85 -6.24 16.43
C LEU A 142 -10.17 -5.99 14.96
N ILE A 143 -10.25 -7.05 14.17
CA ILE A 143 -10.40 -6.96 12.70
C ILE A 143 -11.34 -8.05 12.22
N ASP A 144 -12.39 -7.65 11.51
CA ASP A 144 -13.32 -8.59 10.88
C ASP A 144 -12.63 -9.41 9.76
N ASP A 145 -13.12 -10.63 9.53
CA ASP A 145 -12.59 -11.56 8.54
C ASP A 145 -12.52 -10.96 7.13
N ILE A 146 -13.46 -10.06 6.78
CA ILE A 146 -13.49 -9.39 5.47
C ILE A 146 -12.31 -8.42 5.28
N ASP A 147 -11.77 -7.88 6.38
CA ASP A 147 -10.70 -6.88 6.38
C ASP A 147 -9.32 -7.49 6.69
N ARG A 148 -9.26 -8.76 7.11
CA ARG A 148 -7.99 -9.47 7.36
C ARG A 148 -7.03 -9.45 6.16
N PRO A 149 -7.48 -9.63 4.89
CA PRO A 149 -6.56 -9.61 3.75
C PRO A 149 -5.81 -8.29 3.60
N ILE A 150 -6.44 -7.14 3.90
CA ILE A 150 -5.76 -5.84 3.79
C ILE A 150 -4.75 -5.61 4.91
N ALA A 151 -5.05 -6.06 6.13
CA ALA A 151 -4.10 -6.01 7.23
C ALA A 151 -2.91 -6.95 6.99
N ALA A 152 -3.16 -8.16 6.46
CA ALA A 152 -2.13 -9.12 6.06
C ALA A 152 -1.21 -8.54 4.96
N LEU A 153 -1.78 -7.82 3.98
CA LEU A 153 -0.99 -7.08 2.99
C LEU A 153 -0.07 -6.06 3.67
N GLY A 154 -0.58 -5.30 4.65
CA GLY A 154 0.22 -4.33 5.41
C GLY A 154 1.41 -4.99 6.11
N PHE A 155 1.20 -6.12 6.77
CA PHE A 155 2.29 -6.88 7.39
C PHE A 155 3.28 -7.44 6.38
N GLY A 156 2.80 -8.01 5.27
CA GLY A 156 3.68 -8.46 4.19
C GLY A 156 4.55 -7.31 3.66
N LEU A 157 3.95 -6.15 3.40
CA LEU A 157 4.68 -4.96 2.95
C LEU A 157 5.67 -4.44 4.00
N SER A 158 5.36 -4.51 5.29
CA SER A 158 6.29 -4.10 6.35
C SER A 158 7.58 -4.93 6.35
N ILE A 159 7.53 -6.17 5.88
CA ILE A 159 8.71 -7.04 5.71
C ILE A 159 9.42 -6.75 4.39
N VAL A 160 8.66 -6.68 3.29
CA VAL A 160 9.21 -6.49 1.93
C VAL A 160 9.92 -5.14 1.78
N THR A 161 9.33 -4.07 2.30
CA THR A 161 9.86 -2.70 2.13
C THR A 161 11.04 -2.37 3.04
N ARG A 162 11.51 -3.32 3.87
CA ARG A 162 12.78 -3.22 4.59
C ARG A 162 14.00 -3.39 3.68
N TYR A 163 13.80 -3.81 2.44
CA TYR A 163 14.86 -4.11 1.51
C TYR A 163 14.83 -3.14 0.32
N LYS A 164 16.00 -2.63 -0.06
CA LYS A 164 16.16 -1.76 -1.23
C LYS A 164 15.97 -2.51 -2.55
N LYS A 165 16.41 -3.77 -2.59
CA LYS A 165 16.37 -4.62 -3.79
C LYS A 165 16.20 -6.07 -3.39
N ILE A 166 15.38 -6.78 -4.13
CA ILE A 166 15.20 -8.23 -4.02
C ILE A 166 15.84 -8.86 -5.25
N LEU A 167 16.90 -9.60 -5.05
CA LEU A 167 17.68 -10.25 -6.10
C LEU A 167 17.08 -11.62 -6.44
N ASN A 168 17.09 -11.97 -7.71
CA ASN A 168 16.79 -13.32 -8.16
C ASN A 168 17.92 -14.29 -7.76
N ALA A 169 17.73 -15.60 -8.05
CA ALA A 169 18.72 -16.63 -7.71
C ALA A 169 20.05 -16.47 -8.44
N ASP A 170 20.06 -15.78 -9.56
CA ASP A 170 21.23 -15.45 -10.40
C ASP A 170 21.94 -14.14 -9.99
N GLY A 171 21.45 -13.47 -8.95
CA GLY A 171 22.01 -12.22 -8.44
C GLY A 171 21.60 -10.96 -9.23
N SER A 172 20.65 -11.09 -10.19
CA SER A 172 20.12 -9.97 -10.97
C SER A 172 18.97 -9.24 -10.27
#